data_49bf1f98b8dcda2ac160023788f9b8d3
#
_entry.id   49bf1f98b8dcda2ac160023788f9b8d3
#
_cell.length_a   1.000
_cell.length_b   1.000
_cell.length_c   1.000
_cell.angle_alpha   90.00
_cell.angle_beta   90.00
_cell.angle_gamma   90.00
#
_symmetry.space_group_name_H-M   'P 1'
#
loop_
_entity.id
_entity.type
_entity.pdbx_description
1 polymer ?
#
loop_
_entity_poly.entity_id
_entity_poly.type
_entity_poly.pdbx_seq_one_letter_code
_entity_poly.pdbx_strand_id
1 'polypeptide(L)'
;MQKINTPLEKKQICNLKVGEPVLLSGIVYTARDQAHKRLTEAIKKKKRFPLDLRDQVIYYCGPTKTPKGKVIGSCGPTTSARMDAFTPALLMRGVKGMIGKGRRSKEVIADIKKHKAVYFLTFSGCGALLAKYVRKSSLVAYKDLGPEAIYKLEVKDFPLMVGVDSRGNSVY
;
A
#
# COMPACT_ATOMS: atom_id res chain seq x y z
N MET A 1 -20.20 -2.80 -5.47
CA MET A 1 -18.79 -2.64 -5.09
C MET A 1 -18.14 -1.65 -6.04
N GLN A 2 -17.61 -0.56 -5.52
CA GLN A 2 -17.02 0.51 -6.34
C GLN A 2 -15.69 0.04 -6.96
N LYS A 3 -15.47 0.33 -8.25
CA LYS A 3 -14.17 0.11 -8.92
C LYS A 3 -13.35 1.38 -8.89
N ILE A 4 -12.08 1.25 -8.51
CA ILE A 4 -11.12 2.35 -8.45
C ILE A 4 -9.83 1.95 -9.16
N ASN A 5 -9.11 2.94 -9.71
CA ASN A 5 -7.88 2.71 -10.45
C ASN A 5 -6.72 3.53 -9.86
N THR A 6 -5.51 2.98 -9.94
CA THR A 6 -4.28 3.72 -9.64
C THR A 6 -3.70 4.33 -10.92
N PRO A 7 -3.02 5.51 -10.84
CA PRO A 7 -2.84 6.34 -9.64
C PRO A 7 -4.17 6.89 -9.12
N LEU A 8 -4.27 7.05 -7.78
CA LEU A 8 -5.51 7.50 -7.13
C LEU A 8 -5.74 8.98 -7.36
N GLU A 9 -6.80 9.33 -8.05
CA GLU A 9 -7.19 10.71 -8.24
C GLU A 9 -7.86 11.31 -7.00
N LYS A 10 -7.66 12.59 -6.76
CA LYS A 10 -8.26 13.32 -5.63
C LYS A 10 -9.79 13.14 -5.56
N LYS A 11 -10.48 13.20 -6.71
CA LYS A 11 -11.93 13.00 -6.78
C LYS A 11 -12.35 11.60 -6.30
N GLN A 12 -11.63 10.56 -6.73
CA GLN A 12 -11.88 9.19 -6.27
C GLN A 12 -11.72 9.08 -4.76
N ILE A 13 -10.57 9.56 -4.22
CA ILE A 13 -10.26 9.49 -2.78
C ILE A 13 -11.33 10.20 -1.94
N CYS A 14 -11.78 11.40 -2.35
CA CYS A 14 -12.76 12.17 -1.59
C CYS A 14 -14.16 11.51 -1.56
N ASN A 15 -14.47 10.67 -2.54
CA ASN A 15 -15.74 9.95 -2.62
C ASN A 15 -15.77 8.64 -1.82
N LEU A 16 -14.61 8.10 -1.48
CA LEU A 16 -14.52 6.88 -0.67
C LEU A 16 -14.98 7.13 0.77
N LYS A 17 -15.78 6.20 1.29
CA LYS A 17 -16.28 6.24 2.66
C LYS A 17 -15.76 5.05 3.45
N VAL A 18 -15.48 5.27 4.72
CA VAL A 18 -15.07 4.22 5.67
C VAL A 18 -16.03 3.04 5.64
N GLY A 19 -15.50 1.81 5.66
CA GLY A 19 -16.27 0.56 5.60
C GLY A 19 -16.71 0.14 4.18
N GLU A 20 -16.51 0.99 3.18
CA GLU A 20 -16.93 0.71 1.81
C GLU A 20 -16.04 -0.36 1.15
N PRO A 21 -16.63 -1.44 0.57
CA PRO A 21 -15.87 -2.42 -0.21
C PRO A 21 -15.55 -1.87 -1.60
N VAL A 22 -14.30 -2.02 -2.03
CA VAL A 22 -13.81 -1.54 -3.33
C VAL A 22 -12.98 -2.60 -4.05
N LEU A 23 -12.92 -2.50 -5.37
CA LEU A 23 -12.04 -3.28 -6.24
C LEU A 23 -11.01 -2.36 -6.87
N LEU A 24 -9.72 -2.57 -6.54
CA LEU A 24 -8.60 -1.77 -7.02
C LEU A 24 -7.96 -2.42 -8.25
N SER A 25 -7.77 -1.63 -9.30
CA SER A 25 -6.98 -2.04 -10.47
C SER A 25 -5.86 -1.04 -10.75
N GLY A 26 -4.79 -1.51 -11.40
CA GLY A 26 -3.64 -0.69 -11.77
C GLY A 26 -2.38 -1.03 -10.98
N ILE A 27 -1.50 -0.07 -10.75
CA ILE A 27 -0.18 -0.29 -10.16
C ILE A 27 -0.22 -0.05 -8.65
N VAL A 28 0.36 -1.00 -7.89
CA VAL A 28 0.68 -0.82 -6.47
C VAL A 28 2.14 -1.21 -6.23
N TYR A 29 2.77 -0.63 -5.21
CA TYR A 29 4.15 -0.96 -4.83
C TYR A 29 4.17 -1.67 -3.49
N THR A 30 4.89 -2.79 -3.38
CA THR A 30 5.08 -3.44 -2.09
C THR A 30 6.15 -2.72 -1.30
N ALA A 31 5.91 -2.49 -0.01
CA ALA A 31 6.93 -2.07 0.94
C ALA A 31 6.52 -2.45 2.35
N ARG A 32 7.44 -3.02 3.12
CA ARG A 32 7.26 -3.26 4.55
C ARG A 32 8.43 -2.64 5.33
N ASP A 33 8.69 -3.13 6.52
CA ASP A 33 9.56 -2.55 7.54
C ASP A 33 10.89 -2.06 7.01
N GLN A 34 11.69 -2.92 6.38
CA GLN A 34 13.04 -2.55 5.91
C GLN A 34 13.00 -1.57 4.73
N ALA A 35 12.06 -1.77 3.80
CA ALA A 35 11.89 -0.83 2.70
C ALA A 35 11.46 0.55 3.20
N HIS A 36 10.50 0.62 4.14
CA HIS A 36 10.07 1.89 4.75
C HIS A 36 11.22 2.59 5.48
N LYS A 37 12.03 1.86 6.23
CA LYS A 37 13.22 2.40 6.90
C LYS A 37 14.16 3.05 5.90
N ARG A 38 14.52 2.35 4.81
CA ARG A 38 15.40 2.89 3.75
C ARG A 38 14.79 4.07 3.01
N LEU A 39 13.49 4.03 2.72
CA LEU A 39 12.79 5.14 2.09
C LEU A 39 12.83 6.39 2.97
N THR A 40 12.55 6.26 4.26
CA THR A 40 12.57 7.40 5.19
C THR A 40 13.98 7.93 5.45
N GLU A 41 14.99 7.06 5.49
CA GLU A 41 16.40 7.48 5.53
C GLU A 41 16.81 8.25 4.27
N ALA A 42 16.38 7.80 3.09
CA ALA A 42 16.63 8.51 1.85
C ALA A 42 15.98 9.91 1.82
N ILE A 43 14.77 10.04 2.38
CA ILE A 43 14.09 11.34 2.56
C ILE A 43 14.92 12.25 3.47
N LYS A 44 15.31 11.77 4.66
CA LYS A 44 16.10 12.53 5.64
C LYS A 44 17.45 12.99 5.07
N LYS A 45 18.12 12.12 4.33
CA LYS A 45 19.45 12.39 3.72
C LYS A 45 19.37 13.10 2.37
N LYS A 46 18.18 13.50 1.92
CA LYS A 46 17.94 14.13 0.59
C LYS A 46 18.55 13.34 -0.58
N LYS A 47 18.64 12.02 -0.45
CA LYS A 47 19.14 11.13 -1.50
C LYS A 47 18.11 10.93 -2.60
N ARG A 48 18.58 10.50 -3.79
CA ARG A 48 17.72 10.11 -4.89
C ARG A 48 16.76 9.01 -4.45
N PHE A 49 15.48 9.23 -4.70
CA PHE A 49 14.43 8.26 -4.38
C PHE A 49 14.32 7.20 -5.48
N PRO A 50 14.14 5.93 -5.13
CA PRO A 50 14.13 4.84 -6.13
C PRO A 50 12.90 4.85 -7.05
N LEU A 51 11.83 5.57 -6.67
CA LEU A 51 10.58 5.66 -7.43
C LEU A 51 9.85 6.98 -7.09
N ASP A 52 9.00 7.45 -7.99
CA ASP A 52 8.09 8.56 -7.70
C ASP A 52 6.89 8.02 -6.89
N LEU A 53 6.66 8.58 -5.71
CA LEU A 53 5.58 8.17 -4.81
C LEU A 53 4.30 9.00 -4.96
N ARG A 54 4.31 10.04 -5.79
CA ARG A 54 3.13 10.90 -5.97
C ARG A 54 1.95 10.09 -6.51
N ASP A 55 0.83 10.19 -5.80
CA ASP A 55 -0.45 9.54 -6.12
C ASP A 55 -0.39 8.00 -6.14
N GLN A 56 0.70 7.42 -5.62
CA GLN A 56 0.89 5.97 -5.60
C GLN A 56 0.20 5.31 -4.40
N VAL A 57 0.02 3.98 -4.54
CA VAL A 57 -0.49 3.09 -3.51
C VAL A 57 0.62 2.16 -3.05
N ILE A 58 0.84 2.08 -1.74
CA ILE A 58 1.78 1.15 -1.12
C ILE A 58 1.03 0.00 -0.48
N TYR A 59 1.39 -1.21 -0.87
CA TYR A 59 0.89 -2.44 -0.26
C TYR A 59 1.90 -2.97 0.76
N TYR A 60 1.51 -3.04 2.01
CA TYR A 60 2.32 -3.56 3.10
C TYR A 60 2.39 -5.08 3.02
N CYS A 61 3.24 -5.57 2.14
CA CYS A 61 3.38 -6.98 1.81
C CYS A 61 4.85 -7.33 1.55
N GLY A 62 5.25 -8.52 1.97
CA GLY A 62 6.47 -9.18 1.56
C GLY A 62 6.08 -10.50 0.89
N PRO A 63 6.05 -10.57 -0.45
CA PRO A 63 5.64 -11.78 -1.15
C PRO A 63 6.58 -12.95 -0.83
N THR A 64 6.04 -14.15 -0.73
CA THR A 64 6.88 -15.36 -0.64
C THR A 64 7.57 -15.62 -1.98
N LYS A 65 8.58 -16.52 -1.99
CA LYS A 65 9.25 -16.94 -3.22
C LYS A 65 8.20 -17.35 -4.27
N THR A 66 8.37 -16.83 -5.47
CA THR A 66 7.44 -17.12 -6.58
C THR A 66 7.58 -18.56 -7.04
N PRO A 67 6.51 -19.38 -7.00
CA PRO A 67 6.53 -20.74 -7.54
C PRO A 67 6.70 -20.74 -9.06
N LYS A 68 7.25 -21.83 -9.60
CA LYS A 68 7.41 -22.00 -11.06
C LYS A 68 6.07 -21.80 -11.78
N GLY A 69 6.06 -21.01 -12.84
CA GLY A 69 4.87 -20.74 -13.65
C GLY A 69 3.84 -19.80 -13.01
N LYS A 70 4.16 -19.15 -11.86
CA LYS A 70 3.31 -18.14 -11.24
C LYS A 70 3.89 -16.74 -11.41
N VAL A 71 3.02 -15.73 -11.32
CA VAL A 71 3.41 -14.31 -11.42
C VAL A 71 4.07 -13.83 -10.12
N ILE A 72 3.57 -14.32 -8.98
CA ILE A 72 4.02 -13.93 -7.65
C ILE A 72 3.73 -15.07 -6.65
N GLY A 73 4.47 -15.13 -5.56
CA GLY A 73 4.15 -15.99 -4.43
C GLY A 73 2.98 -15.47 -3.60
N SER A 74 2.71 -16.10 -2.47
CA SER A 74 1.69 -15.62 -1.53
C SER A 74 1.99 -14.18 -1.11
N CYS A 75 1.01 -13.28 -1.22
CA CYS A 75 1.18 -11.84 -0.97
C CYS A 75 0.09 -11.29 -0.02
N GLY A 76 0.03 -11.83 1.19
CA GLY A 76 -0.86 -11.35 2.24
C GLY A 76 -0.39 -10.06 2.91
N PRO A 77 -1.31 -9.28 3.51
CA PRO A 77 -0.97 -8.02 4.16
C PRO A 77 -0.20 -8.21 5.46
N THR A 78 0.78 -7.33 5.70
CA THR A 78 1.47 -7.17 6.99
C THR A 78 0.67 -6.25 7.91
N THR A 79 0.85 -6.39 9.22
CA THR A 79 0.26 -5.50 10.25
C THR A 79 0.71 -4.06 10.03
N SER A 80 -0.26 -3.17 9.79
CA SER A 80 0.00 -1.80 9.34
C SER A 80 0.57 -0.89 10.43
N ALA A 81 0.25 -1.13 11.71
CA ALA A 81 0.77 -0.35 12.82
C ALA A 81 2.31 -0.32 12.89
N ARG A 82 2.98 -1.36 12.37
CA ARG A 82 4.44 -1.40 12.27
C ARG A 82 5.01 -0.35 11.33
N MET A 83 4.18 0.15 10.38
CA MET A 83 4.57 1.18 9.42
C MET A 83 4.24 2.60 9.90
N ASP A 84 3.56 2.75 11.04
CA ASP A 84 3.05 4.05 11.50
C ASP A 84 4.15 5.09 11.68
N ALA A 85 5.32 4.70 12.23
CA ALA A 85 6.46 5.60 12.39
C ALA A 85 7.03 6.16 11.08
N PHE A 86 6.79 5.48 9.95
CA PHE A 86 7.30 5.87 8.63
C PHE A 86 6.26 6.59 7.77
N THR A 87 4.98 6.35 8.05
CA THR A 87 3.85 6.79 7.21
C THR A 87 3.81 8.30 7.00
N PRO A 88 4.02 9.18 8.01
CA PRO A 88 3.97 10.63 7.82
C PRO A 88 4.93 11.12 6.73
N ALA A 89 6.16 10.61 6.72
CA ALA A 89 7.18 10.99 5.73
C ALA A 89 6.78 10.60 4.30
N LEU A 90 6.12 9.44 4.13
CA LEU A 90 5.66 8.98 2.81
C LEU A 90 4.42 9.74 2.33
N LEU A 91 3.50 10.08 3.23
CA LEU A 91 2.35 10.94 2.92
C LEU A 91 2.80 12.34 2.46
N MET A 92 3.80 12.92 3.11
CA MET A 92 4.43 14.19 2.67
C MET A 92 5.06 14.08 1.27
N ARG A 93 5.49 12.89 0.85
CA ARG A 93 6.00 12.61 -0.51
C ARG A 93 4.90 12.28 -1.53
N GLY A 94 3.63 12.38 -1.13
CA GLY A 94 2.49 12.28 -2.02
C GLY A 94 1.86 10.90 -2.13
N VAL A 95 2.24 9.92 -1.30
CA VAL A 95 1.51 8.65 -1.22
C VAL A 95 0.04 8.92 -0.93
N LYS A 96 -0.87 8.32 -1.68
CA LYS A 96 -2.32 8.52 -1.58
C LYS A 96 -3.07 7.29 -1.09
N GLY A 97 -2.50 6.11 -1.22
CA GLY A 97 -3.14 4.89 -0.74
C GLY A 97 -2.16 4.00 0.01
N MET A 98 -2.67 3.35 1.03
CA MET A 98 -1.93 2.33 1.78
C MET A 98 -2.82 1.11 1.94
N ILE A 99 -2.29 -0.08 1.68
CA ILE A 99 -3.03 -1.34 1.82
C ILE A 99 -2.35 -2.18 2.90
N GLY A 100 -3.13 -2.66 3.87
CA GLY A 100 -2.60 -3.51 4.93
C GLY A 100 -3.68 -4.19 5.75
N LYS A 101 -3.41 -4.44 7.02
CA LYS A 101 -4.36 -4.99 8.00
C LYS A 101 -4.19 -4.35 9.37
N GLY A 102 -5.27 -4.37 10.18
CA GLY A 102 -5.28 -3.88 11.55
C GLY A 102 -5.39 -2.35 11.65
N ARG A 103 -5.33 -1.86 12.87
CA ARG A 103 -5.53 -0.44 13.21
C ARG A 103 -4.36 0.42 12.78
N ARG A 104 -4.63 1.72 12.67
CA ARG A 104 -3.60 2.78 12.56
C ARG A 104 -3.62 3.63 13.82
N SER A 105 -2.48 4.26 14.14
CA SER A 105 -2.42 5.21 15.25
C SER A 105 -3.24 6.47 14.96
N LYS A 106 -3.62 7.19 16.01
CA LYS A 106 -4.39 8.45 15.89
C LYS A 106 -3.62 9.50 15.08
N GLU A 107 -2.31 9.54 15.24
CA GLU A 107 -1.40 10.44 14.51
C GLU A 107 -1.43 10.16 13.01
N VAL A 108 -1.35 8.87 12.63
CA VAL A 108 -1.42 8.47 11.22
C VAL A 108 -2.80 8.74 10.63
N ILE A 109 -3.88 8.56 11.39
CA ILE A 109 -5.24 8.90 10.94
C ILE A 109 -5.34 10.42 10.68
N ALA A 110 -4.77 11.24 11.55
CA ALA A 110 -4.71 12.69 11.36
C ALA A 110 -3.92 13.08 10.10
N ASP A 111 -2.80 12.41 9.85
CA ASP A 111 -1.99 12.63 8.64
C ASP A 111 -2.70 12.16 7.36
N ILE A 112 -3.42 11.04 7.40
CA ILE A 112 -4.28 10.57 6.29
C ILE A 112 -5.30 11.67 5.92
N LYS A 113 -5.97 12.25 6.92
CA LYS A 113 -6.90 13.37 6.73
C LYS A 113 -6.22 14.60 6.16
N LYS A 114 -5.07 15.00 6.72
CA LYS A 114 -4.28 16.17 6.30
C LYS A 114 -3.84 16.06 4.84
N HIS A 115 -3.33 14.90 4.42
CA HIS A 115 -2.78 14.67 3.08
C HIS A 115 -3.81 14.17 2.07
N LYS A 116 -5.10 14.06 2.48
CA LYS A 116 -6.18 13.52 1.63
C LYS A 116 -5.76 12.19 1.01
N ALA A 117 -5.33 11.27 1.85
CA ALA A 117 -4.99 9.90 1.51
C ALA A 117 -6.09 8.93 1.98
N VAL A 118 -5.91 7.63 1.73
CA VAL A 118 -6.82 6.58 2.15
C VAL A 118 -6.02 5.36 2.64
N TYR A 119 -6.51 4.72 3.68
CA TYR A 119 -6.01 3.43 4.12
C TYR A 119 -7.02 2.34 3.83
N PHE A 120 -6.58 1.33 3.11
CA PHE A 120 -7.37 0.16 2.76
C PHE A 120 -6.99 -1.04 3.61
N LEU A 121 -7.98 -1.80 3.98
CA LEU A 121 -7.84 -3.13 4.58
C LEU A 121 -7.99 -4.20 3.50
N THR A 122 -7.22 -5.29 3.61
CA THR A 122 -7.44 -6.50 2.84
C THR A 122 -7.38 -7.74 3.70
N PHE A 123 -7.77 -8.89 3.16
CA PHE A 123 -7.98 -10.11 3.91
C PHE A 123 -6.67 -10.69 4.47
N SER A 124 -6.66 -10.93 5.78
CA SER A 124 -5.56 -11.63 6.45
C SER A 124 -5.67 -13.15 6.23
N GLY A 125 -4.53 -13.84 6.17
CA GLY A 125 -4.50 -15.30 5.97
C GLY A 125 -4.78 -15.76 4.54
N CYS A 126 -5.15 -14.87 3.63
CA CYS A 126 -5.56 -15.18 2.25
C CYS A 126 -4.49 -14.80 1.20
N GLY A 127 -3.20 -14.80 1.54
CA GLY A 127 -2.14 -14.34 0.64
C GLY A 127 -2.08 -15.07 -0.69
N ALA A 128 -2.36 -16.38 -0.72
CA ALA A 128 -2.44 -17.16 -1.95
C ALA A 128 -3.63 -16.79 -2.83
N LEU A 129 -4.77 -16.43 -2.21
CA LEU A 129 -5.94 -15.92 -2.93
C LEU A 129 -5.65 -14.52 -3.50
N LEU A 130 -5.08 -13.64 -2.70
CA LEU A 130 -4.73 -12.28 -3.12
C LEU A 130 -3.72 -12.27 -4.28
N ALA A 131 -2.79 -13.22 -4.32
CA ALA A 131 -1.86 -13.39 -5.43
C ALA A 131 -2.55 -13.60 -6.78
N LYS A 132 -3.76 -14.16 -6.82
CA LYS A 132 -4.54 -14.36 -8.06
C LYS A 132 -4.99 -13.05 -8.71
N TYR A 133 -5.05 -11.96 -7.96
CA TYR A 133 -5.40 -10.63 -8.47
C TYR A 133 -4.19 -9.87 -9.02
N VAL A 134 -2.97 -10.39 -8.83
CA VAL A 134 -1.73 -9.83 -9.39
C VAL A 134 -1.51 -10.36 -10.80
N ARG A 135 -1.43 -9.47 -11.78
CA ARG A 135 -1.23 -9.79 -13.21
C ARG A 135 0.22 -9.75 -13.63
N LYS A 136 1.00 -8.80 -13.05
CA LYS A 136 2.44 -8.69 -13.27
C LYS A 136 3.15 -8.30 -11.98
N SER A 137 4.39 -8.73 -11.86
CA SER A 137 5.27 -8.38 -10.75
C SER A 137 6.67 -8.10 -11.28
N SER A 138 7.27 -6.99 -10.88
CA SER A 138 8.64 -6.64 -11.23
C SER A 138 9.35 -5.98 -10.04
N LEU A 139 10.63 -6.32 -9.87
CA LEU A 139 11.48 -5.71 -8.85
C LEU A 139 11.83 -4.26 -9.26
N VAL A 140 11.66 -3.32 -8.34
CA VAL A 140 11.95 -1.89 -8.55
C VAL A 140 13.18 -1.44 -7.77
N ALA A 141 13.26 -1.81 -6.49
CA ALA A 141 14.35 -1.34 -5.63
C ALA A 141 14.65 -2.30 -4.48
N TYR A 142 15.85 -2.14 -3.89
CA TYR A 142 16.28 -2.85 -2.69
C TYR A 142 16.29 -4.37 -2.83
N LYS A 143 16.82 -4.86 -3.95
CA LYS A 143 16.91 -6.31 -4.28
C LYS A 143 17.50 -7.14 -3.14
N ASP A 144 18.46 -6.59 -2.41
CA ASP A 144 19.13 -7.23 -1.27
C ASP A 144 18.20 -7.50 -0.07
N LEU A 145 17.03 -6.87 -0.01
CA LEU A 145 16.02 -7.13 1.03
C LEU A 145 15.14 -8.36 0.75
N GLY A 146 15.32 -9.03 -0.39
CA GLY A 146 14.56 -10.23 -0.75
C GLY A 146 13.04 -9.97 -0.74
N PRO A 147 12.25 -10.68 0.11
CA PRO A 147 10.80 -10.48 0.19
C PRO A 147 10.38 -9.06 0.61
N GLU A 148 11.24 -8.31 1.29
CA GLU A 148 11.01 -6.92 1.69
C GLU A 148 11.50 -5.90 0.66
N ALA A 149 12.00 -6.33 -0.49
CA ALA A 149 12.28 -5.44 -1.62
C ALA A 149 11.01 -4.76 -2.11
N ILE A 150 11.17 -3.65 -2.83
CA ILE A 150 10.05 -2.96 -3.46
C ILE A 150 9.75 -3.62 -4.80
N TYR A 151 8.57 -4.21 -4.90
CA TYR A 151 8.02 -4.73 -6.15
C TYR A 151 6.92 -3.82 -6.67
N LYS A 152 6.88 -3.63 -7.98
CA LYS A 152 5.77 -3.04 -8.71
C LYS A 152 4.83 -4.16 -9.12
N LEU A 153 3.61 -4.12 -8.65
CA LEU A 153 2.55 -5.08 -8.96
C LEU A 153 1.49 -4.41 -9.83
N GLU A 154 1.14 -5.04 -10.94
CA GLU A 154 -0.08 -4.72 -11.68
C GLU A 154 -1.20 -5.61 -11.14
N VAL A 155 -2.21 -5.00 -10.53
CA VAL A 155 -3.35 -5.71 -9.96
C VAL A 155 -4.63 -5.45 -10.77
N LYS A 156 -5.57 -6.40 -10.73
CA LYS A 156 -6.88 -6.26 -11.35
C LYS A 156 -7.97 -6.72 -10.40
N ASP A 157 -8.94 -5.84 -10.16
CA ASP A 157 -10.09 -6.06 -9.26
C ASP A 157 -9.66 -6.58 -7.87
N PHE A 158 -8.54 -6.05 -7.34
CA PHE A 158 -7.97 -6.45 -6.05
C PHE A 158 -8.93 -6.05 -4.92
N PRO A 159 -9.44 -7.01 -4.11
CA PRO A 159 -10.50 -6.75 -3.15
C PRO A 159 -9.98 -6.03 -1.90
N LEU A 160 -10.59 -4.90 -1.58
CA LEU A 160 -10.24 -4.02 -0.47
C LEU A 160 -11.49 -3.53 0.25
N MET A 161 -11.30 -3.02 1.46
CA MET A 161 -12.28 -2.24 2.20
C MET A 161 -11.63 -0.93 2.65
N VAL A 162 -12.33 0.17 2.61
CA VAL A 162 -11.83 1.46 3.13
C VAL A 162 -11.74 1.38 4.65
N GLY A 163 -10.53 1.30 5.19
CA GLY A 163 -10.25 1.22 6.63
C GLY A 163 -10.21 2.59 7.32
N VAL A 164 -9.60 3.59 6.62
CA VAL A 164 -9.62 5.00 7.02
C VAL A 164 -9.83 5.83 5.77
N ASP A 165 -10.86 6.67 5.77
CA ASP A 165 -11.16 7.57 4.64
C ASP A 165 -10.38 8.89 4.71
N SER A 166 -10.46 9.70 3.65
CA SER A 166 -9.75 10.99 3.55
C SER A 166 -10.24 12.08 4.51
N ARG A 167 -11.29 11.81 5.27
CA ARG A 167 -11.83 12.67 6.32
C ARG A 167 -11.33 12.27 7.70
N GLY A 168 -10.65 11.13 7.81
CA GLY A 168 -10.13 10.59 9.05
C GLY A 168 -11.13 9.71 9.81
N ASN A 169 -12.24 9.30 9.18
CA ASN A 169 -13.13 8.30 9.75
C ASN A 169 -12.46 6.92 9.65
N SER A 170 -12.56 6.11 10.71
CA SER A 170 -11.93 4.79 10.83
C SER A 170 -12.96 3.73 11.18
N VAL A 171 -12.77 2.50 10.68
CA VAL A 171 -13.58 1.32 11.06
C VAL A 171 -13.26 0.79 12.46
N TYR A 172 -12.23 1.29 13.13
CA TYR A 172 -11.78 0.87 14.46
C TYR A 172 -12.04 1.94 15.50
#